data_b33142a1b62549a9347bd65d2ec1d802
#
_entry.id   b33142a1b62549a9347bd65d2ec1d802
#
_cell.length_a   1.000
_cell.length_b   1.000
_cell.length_c   1.000
_cell.angle_alpha   90.00
_cell.angle_beta   90.00
_cell.angle_gamma   90.00
#
_symmetry.space_group_name_H-M   'P 1'
#
loop_
_entity.id
_entity.type
_entity.pdbx_description
1 polymer ?
#
loop_
_entity_poly.entity_id
_entity_poly.type
_entity_poly.pdbx_seq_one_letter_code
_entity_poly.pdbx_strand_id
1 'polypeptide(L)'
;MKFVTPAEAGAQGFLALLLVACTPAFAADYSGPLFDAHLHYNEEAFNGAEGPHPIPDVLGRMQRSGVRAIVSNSRPNDGTKSLAQSPQTRQAGVTVVPFVRLYRNRADYDSWFRDETIYEMVQAELARGTAAGPYRGIGEFHLYDSAHANGPVARKLMVLAEEKDLAVLAHVDDAAVDLLMANTPSKGAKLRLIWAHTGIGGPPVARVDQMMARYPRLMGELSYRPGLTCDGGKLCPEWRTLILKYPGRFLVGSDTWINQRWQSYEDTMKGYRTWLGDLPADVARRIAWDNAASLFGVKQP
;
A
#
# COMPACT_ATOMS: atom_id res chain seq x y z
N MET A 1 -33.52 -7.20 93.86
CA MET A 1 -32.29 -7.37 93.09
C MET A 1 -32.67 -7.89 91.72
N LYS A 2 -32.66 -7.05 90.70
CA LYS A 2 -32.88 -7.42 89.31
C LYS A 2 -31.64 -7.03 88.54
N PHE A 3 -30.94 -8.00 87.95
CA PHE A 3 -29.77 -7.80 87.09
C PHE A 3 -30.27 -7.45 85.66
N VAL A 4 -29.72 -6.36 85.08
CA VAL A 4 -29.98 -5.97 83.74
C VAL A 4 -28.70 -6.37 82.91
N THR A 5 -28.91 -7.15 81.84
CA THR A 5 -27.88 -7.51 80.85
C THR A 5 -27.74 -6.43 79.76
N PRO A 6 -26.54 -6.15 79.29
CA PRO A 6 -26.35 -5.18 78.20
C PRO A 6 -26.62 -5.80 76.81
N ALA A 7 -27.17 -4.97 75.92
CA ALA A 7 -27.47 -5.32 74.54
C ALA A 7 -26.20 -5.33 73.68
N GLU A 8 -26.05 -6.36 72.87
CA GLU A 8 -25.00 -6.44 71.83
C GLU A 8 -25.33 -5.50 70.65
N ALA A 9 -24.37 -4.62 70.32
CA ALA A 9 -24.44 -3.78 69.14
C ALA A 9 -23.88 -4.54 67.93
N GLY A 10 -24.78 -4.93 67.00
CA GLY A 10 -24.38 -5.55 65.73
C GLY A 10 -23.75 -4.53 64.79
N ALA A 11 -22.48 -4.78 64.43
CA ALA A 11 -21.77 -4.04 63.42
C ALA A 11 -22.24 -4.48 62.02
N GLN A 12 -23.00 -3.59 61.33
CA GLN A 12 -23.33 -3.78 59.91
C GLN A 12 -22.15 -3.30 59.08
N GLY A 13 -21.38 -4.27 58.55
CA GLY A 13 -20.32 -3.96 57.56
C GLY A 13 -20.94 -3.64 56.19
N PHE A 14 -20.83 -2.39 55.76
CA PHE A 14 -21.12 -1.98 54.41
C PHE A 14 -20.00 -2.45 53.46
N LEU A 15 -20.29 -3.48 52.65
CA LEU A 15 -19.42 -3.91 51.56
C LEU A 15 -19.60 -2.94 50.38
N ALA A 16 -18.71 -1.97 50.22
CA ALA A 16 -18.68 -1.07 49.06
C ALA A 16 -18.21 -1.85 47.85
N LEU A 17 -19.10 -2.16 46.94
CA LEU A 17 -18.80 -2.75 45.65
C LEU A 17 -18.22 -1.65 44.76
N LEU A 18 -16.89 -1.61 44.56
CA LEU A 18 -16.22 -0.78 43.57
C LEU A 18 -16.55 -1.30 42.14
N LEU A 19 -17.56 -0.68 41.52
CA LEU A 19 -17.79 -0.82 40.08
C LEU A 19 -16.68 -0.12 39.34
N VAL A 20 -15.66 -0.87 38.89
CA VAL A 20 -14.68 -0.40 37.92
C VAL A 20 -15.43 -0.25 36.58
N ALA A 21 -15.84 0.98 36.26
CA ALA A 21 -16.34 1.29 34.94
C ALA A 21 -15.18 1.14 33.92
N CYS A 22 -15.14 0.00 33.22
CA CYS A 22 -14.32 -0.14 32.01
C CYS A 22 -14.90 0.78 30.94
N THR A 23 -14.42 2.03 30.86
CA THR A 23 -14.61 2.84 29.67
C THR A 23 -13.89 2.14 28.51
N PRO A 24 -14.56 1.89 27.37
CA PRO A 24 -13.88 1.38 26.21
C PRO A 24 -12.80 2.41 25.82
N ALA A 25 -11.55 2.06 26.01
CA ALA A 25 -10.45 2.85 25.46
C ALA A 25 -10.55 2.73 23.95
N PHE A 26 -10.96 3.80 23.27
CA PHE A 26 -10.81 3.87 21.82
C PHE A 26 -9.32 3.68 21.50
N ALA A 27 -9.02 2.77 20.60
CA ALA A 27 -7.66 2.59 20.14
C ALA A 27 -7.17 3.90 19.53
N ALA A 28 -5.99 4.35 19.92
CA ALA A 28 -5.40 5.57 19.37
C ALA A 28 -4.97 5.33 17.91
N ASP A 29 -5.10 6.33 17.07
CA ASP A 29 -4.62 6.29 15.69
C ASP A 29 -3.13 5.94 15.65
N TYR A 30 -2.71 5.19 14.62
CA TYR A 30 -1.30 4.89 14.40
C TYR A 30 -0.48 6.17 14.18
N SER A 31 0.56 6.38 14.97
CA SER A 31 1.35 7.62 14.98
C SER A 31 2.73 7.49 14.29
N GLY A 32 3.13 6.27 13.91
CA GLY A 32 4.42 6.02 13.26
C GLY A 32 4.50 6.52 11.81
N PRO A 33 5.66 6.34 11.15
CA PRO A 33 5.86 6.73 9.76
C PRO A 33 5.00 5.88 8.83
N LEU A 34 4.62 6.46 7.66
CA LEU A 34 3.95 5.77 6.57
C LEU A 34 4.89 5.64 5.38
N PHE A 35 4.80 4.49 4.70
CA PHE A 35 5.39 4.24 3.39
C PHE A 35 4.25 4.16 2.37
N ASP A 36 4.13 5.15 1.50
CA ASP A 36 3.15 5.14 0.42
C ASP A 36 3.65 4.26 -0.74
N ALA A 37 3.18 3.02 -0.79
CA ALA A 37 3.65 2.03 -1.75
C ALA A 37 2.97 2.08 -3.12
N HIS A 38 2.14 3.10 -3.37
CA HIS A 38 1.43 3.29 -4.63
C HIS A 38 1.14 4.77 -4.89
N LEU A 39 2.12 5.49 -5.44
CA LEU A 39 1.99 6.91 -5.70
C LEU A 39 2.26 7.23 -7.17
N HIS A 40 1.38 8.05 -7.76
CA HIS A 40 1.56 8.64 -9.09
C HIS A 40 1.84 10.14 -9.00
N TYR A 41 2.82 10.60 -9.74
CA TYR A 41 3.11 12.02 -9.93
C TYR A 41 2.97 12.37 -11.42
N ASN A 42 1.72 12.36 -11.88
CA ASN A 42 1.35 12.48 -13.29
C ASN A 42 1.12 13.93 -13.71
N GLU A 43 1.47 14.27 -14.95
CA GLU A 43 1.24 15.59 -15.51
C GLU A 43 -0.24 15.98 -15.51
N GLU A 44 -1.13 15.07 -15.86
CA GLU A 44 -2.56 15.33 -15.95
C GLU A 44 -3.29 15.39 -14.61
N ALA A 45 -2.60 15.20 -13.49
CA ALA A 45 -3.21 15.18 -12.17
C ALA A 45 -3.36 16.57 -11.52
N PHE A 46 -3.08 17.65 -12.24
CA PHE A 46 -3.15 19.01 -11.71
C PHE A 46 -4.39 19.79 -12.20
N ASN A 47 -5.44 19.88 -11.36
CA ASN A 47 -6.65 20.70 -11.56
C ASN A 47 -7.34 20.60 -12.93
N GLY A 48 -7.13 19.51 -13.65
CA GLY A 48 -7.65 19.35 -15.02
C GLY A 48 -6.97 20.24 -16.07
N ALA A 49 -5.92 20.96 -15.69
CA ALA A 49 -5.04 21.72 -16.54
C ALA A 49 -3.69 21.01 -16.66
N GLU A 50 -2.67 21.74 -16.96
CA GLU A 50 -1.32 21.18 -17.05
C GLU A 50 -0.78 20.84 -15.65
N GLY A 51 -0.19 19.66 -15.52
CA GLY A 51 0.45 19.18 -14.30
C GLY A 51 1.94 19.02 -14.48
N PRO A 52 2.62 18.37 -13.53
CA PRO A 52 2.11 17.80 -12.28
C PRO A 52 1.89 18.87 -11.19
N HIS A 53 1.33 18.46 -10.04
CA HIS A 53 1.30 19.32 -8.85
C HIS A 53 2.70 19.86 -8.52
N PRO A 54 2.83 21.11 -8.03
CA PRO A 54 4.13 21.63 -7.61
C PRO A 54 4.78 20.73 -6.55
N ILE A 55 6.07 20.41 -6.72
CA ILE A 55 6.81 19.56 -5.78
C ILE A 55 6.65 20.00 -4.31
N PRO A 56 6.76 21.31 -3.97
CA PRO A 56 6.53 21.75 -2.58
C PRO A 56 5.14 21.38 -2.03
N ASP A 57 4.09 21.45 -2.87
CA ASP A 57 2.72 21.09 -2.45
C ASP A 57 2.62 19.60 -2.11
N VAL A 58 3.08 18.71 -3.01
CA VAL A 58 3.00 17.26 -2.77
C VAL A 58 3.87 16.84 -1.59
N LEU A 59 5.05 17.41 -1.43
CA LEU A 59 5.92 17.14 -0.28
C LEU A 59 5.31 17.65 1.03
N GLY A 60 4.67 18.81 1.01
CA GLY A 60 3.93 19.34 2.17
C GLY A 60 2.81 18.40 2.62
N ARG A 61 2.04 17.82 1.69
CA ARG A 61 1.00 16.81 1.97
C ARG A 61 1.61 15.54 2.58
N MET A 62 2.70 15.03 2.01
CA MET A 62 3.43 13.87 2.54
C MET A 62 3.93 14.13 3.97
N GLN A 63 4.54 15.28 4.23
CA GLN A 63 5.05 15.65 5.55
C GLN A 63 3.94 15.74 6.59
N ARG A 64 2.81 16.44 6.30
CA ARG A 64 1.66 16.53 7.20
C ARG A 64 1.01 15.18 7.47
N SER A 65 1.05 14.28 6.50
CA SER A 65 0.57 12.90 6.62
C SER A 65 1.56 11.96 7.31
N GLY A 66 2.82 12.39 7.55
CA GLY A 66 3.88 11.55 8.13
C GLY A 66 4.40 10.48 7.18
N VAL A 67 4.24 10.68 5.85
CA VAL A 67 4.84 9.81 4.83
C VAL A 67 6.33 10.14 4.71
N ARG A 68 7.18 9.10 4.73
CA ARG A 68 8.65 9.21 4.71
C ARG A 68 9.28 8.46 3.54
N ALA A 69 8.54 7.60 2.87
CA ALA A 69 8.99 6.95 1.65
C ALA A 69 7.81 6.70 0.70
N ILE A 70 8.09 6.66 -0.59
CA ILE A 70 7.10 6.46 -1.64
C ILE A 70 7.61 5.48 -2.69
N VAL A 71 6.73 4.61 -3.22
CA VAL A 71 6.91 4.00 -4.53
C VAL A 71 6.33 4.96 -5.56
N SER A 72 7.18 5.54 -6.39
CA SER A 72 6.76 6.48 -7.44
C SER A 72 6.73 5.79 -8.80
N ASN A 73 5.58 5.81 -9.44
CA ASN A 73 5.37 5.26 -10.78
C ASN A 73 4.49 6.22 -11.61
N SER A 74 5.09 7.15 -12.28
CA SER A 74 4.41 8.28 -12.94
C SER A 74 4.28 8.08 -14.45
N ARG A 75 3.24 8.63 -15.03
CA ARG A 75 3.05 8.71 -16.48
C ARG A 75 3.15 10.17 -16.96
N PRO A 76 4.12 10.45 -17.84
CA PRO A 76 5.27 9.62 -18.19
C PRO A 76 6.25 9.43 -17.02
N ASN A 77 7.28 8.61 -17.23
CA ASN A 77 8.32 8.34 -16.21
C ASN A 77 9.06 9.60 -15.73
N ASP A 78 8.93 10.71 -16.43
CA ASP A 78 9.55 11.99 -16.07
C ASP A 78 9.07 12.52 -14.72
N GLY A 79 7.82 12.29 -14.32
CA GLY A 79 7.33 12.64 -13.00
C GLY A 79 8.10 11.93 -11.88
N THR A 80 8.33 10.62 -12.01
CA THR A 80 9.16 9.84 -11.08
C THR A 80 10.59 10.38 -11.03
N LYS A 81 11.19 10.67 -12.18
CA LYS A 81 12.54 11.26 -12.27
C LYS A 81 12.59 12.65 -11.63
N SER A 82 11.57 13.48 -11.82
CA SER A 82 11.46 14.82 -11.21
C SER A 82 11.45 14.78 -9.69
N LEU A 83 10.64 13.89 -9.09
CA LEU A 83 10.66 13.67 -7.64
C LEU A 83 12.01 13.15 -7.15
N ALA A 84 12.61 12.19 -7.87
CA ALA A 84 13.89 11.59 -7.50
C ALA A 84 15.05 12.58 -7.52
N GLN A 85 15.08 13.52 -8.47
CA GLN A 85 16.17 14.48 -8.61
C GLN A 85 16.02 15.74 -7.75
N SER A 86 14.79 16.05 -7.27
CA SER A 86 14.52 17.29 -6.54
C SER A 86 15.31 17.39 -5.24
N PRO A 87 16.04 18.49 -5.02
CA PRO A 87 16.65 18.76 -3.72
C PRO A 87 15.62 18.88 -2.60
N GLN A 88 14.43 19.39 -2.91
CA GLN A 88 13.33 19.55 -1.95
C GLN A 88 12.83 18.20 -1.43
N THR A 89 12.79 17.15 -2.26
CA THR A 89 12.43 15.79 -1.85
C THR A 89 13.41 15.28 -0.78
N ARG A 90 14.71 15.49 -0.99
CA ARG A 90 15.73 15.11 0.01
C ARG A 90 15.63 15.93 1.29
N GLN A 91 15.41 17.25 1.17
CA GLN A 91 15.21 18.15 2.33
C GLN A 91 13.96 17.79 3.14
N ALA A 92 12.90 17.33 2.46
CA ALA A 92 11.68 16.86 3.11
C ALA A 92 11.85 15.50 3.83
N GLY A 93 12.99 14.83 3.68
CA GLY A 93 13.25 13.51 4.25
C GLY A 93 12.39 12.42 3.65
N VAL A 94 11.98 12.57 2.36
CA VAL A 94 11.17 11.57 1.64
C VAL A 94 12.09 10.72 0.75
N THR A 95 12.09 9.42 0.99
CA THR A 95 12.81 8.45 0.15
C THR A 95 11.95 8.07 -1.05
N VAL A 96 12.50 8.21 -2.27
CA VAL A 96 11.83 7.80 -3.50
C VAL A 96 12.32 6.42 -3.93
N VAL A 97 11.41 5.46 -4.05
CA VAL A 97 11.63 4.15 -4.68
C VAL A 97 11.06 4.22 -6.09
N PRO A 98 11.90 4.35 -7.12
CA PRO A 98 11.42 4.56 -8.48
C PRO A 98 10.98 3.24 -9.14
N PHE A 99 9.80 3.27 -9.79
CA PHE A 99 9.29 2.22 -10.67
C PHE A 99 9.17 2.74 -12.09
N VAL A 100 9.44 1.88 -13.07
CA VAL A 100 9.19 2.20 -14.49
C VAL A 100 7.71 1.98 -14.79
N ARG A 101 6.99 3.05 -15.11
CA ARG A 101 5.63 2.97 -15.65
C ARG A 101 5.67 2.47 -17.08
N LEU A 102 4.72 1.58 -17.46
CA LEU A 102 4.68 0.99 -18.80
C LEU A 102 4.01 1.90 -19.85
N TYR A 103 3.64 3.12 -19.48
CA TYR A 103 2.86 4.03 -20.33
C TYR A 103 3.61 5.30 -20.65
N ARG A 104 3.76 5.56 -21.94
CA ARG A 104 4.21 6.85 -22.49
C ARG A 104 3.04 7.84 -22.55
N ASN A 105 1.85 7.31 -22.84
CA ASN A 105 0.59 8.06 -22.94
C ASN A 105 -0.61 7.13 -22.70
N ARG A 106 -1.84 7.64 -22.84
CA ARG A 106 -3.08 6.86 -22.61
C ARG A 106 -3.30 5.71 -23.57
N ALA A 107 -2.81 5.78 -24.81
CA ALA A 107 -3.01 4.71 -25.80
C ALA A 107 -2.28 3.41 -25.40
N ASP A 108 -1.22 3.52 -24.62
CA ASP A 108 -0.46 2.34 -24.16
C ASP A 108 -1.26 1.44 -23.20
N TYR A 109 -2.33 1.93 -22.56
CA TYR A 109 -3.15 1.12 -21.64
C TYR A 109 -3.75 -0.13 -22.27
N ASP A 110 -4.14 -0.04 -23.54
CA ASP A 110 -4.81 -1.12 -24.26
C ASP A 110 -3.86 -1.95 -25.15
N SER A 111 -2.56 -1.65 -25.15
CA SER A 111 -1.62 -2.27 -26.11
C SER A 111 -0.27 -2.67 -25.51
N TRP A 112 0.14 -2.17 -24.34
CA TRP A 112 1.46 -2.37 -23.77
C TRP A 112 1.90 -3.84 -23.71
N PHE A 113 0.97 -4.77 -23.47
CA PHE A 113 1.22 -6.19 -23.31
C PHE A 113 1.66 -6.89 -24.59
N ARG A 114 1.55 -6.21 -25.76
CA ARG A 114 1.92 -6.69 -27.09
C ARG A 114 2.81 -5.75 -27.89
N ASP A 115 3.07 -4.52 -27.39
CA ASP A 115 3.91 -3.52 -28.05
C ASP A 115 5.38 -3.67 -27.63
N GLU A 116 6.21 -4.18 -28.52
CA GLU A 116 7.63 -4.43 -28.27
C GLU A 116 8.39 -3.15 -27.90
N THR A 117 7.97 -1.99 -28.40
CA THR A 117 8.60 -0.69 -28.08
C THR A 117 8.42 -0.31 -26.59
N ILE A 118 7.40 -0.84 -25.92
CA ILE A 118 7.25 -0.72 -24.46
C ILE A 118 8.33 -1.53 -23.73
N TYR A 119 8.61 -2.76 -24.19
CA TYR A 119 9.69 -3.56 -23.61
C TYR A 119 11.05 -2.88 -23.76
N GLU A 120 11.34 -2.35 -24.95
CA GLU A 120 12.56 -1.58 -25.22
C GLU A 120 12.66 -0.33 -24.33
N MET A 121 11.58 0.42 -24.18
CA MET A 121 11.50 1.58 -23.28
C MET A 121 11.78 1.18 -21.82
N VAL A 122 11.20 0.09 -21.33
CA VAL A 122 11.46 -0.41 -19.97
C VAL A 122 12.93 -0.76 -19.79
N GLN A 123 13.54 -1.46 -20.73
CA GLN A 123 14.97 -1.80 -20.67
C GLN A 123 15.84 -0.54 -20.66
N ALA A 124 15.53 0.46 -21.49
CA ALA A 124 16.24 1.72 -21.53
C ALA A 124 16.13 2.51 -20.22
N GLU A 125 14.93 2.59 -19.63
CA GLU A 125 14.73 3.23 -18.32
C GLU A 125 15.48 2.48 -17.21
N LEU A 126 15.41 1.16 -17.16
CA LEU A 126 16.15 0.35 -16.19
C LEU A 126 17.67 0.55 -16.29
N ALA A 127 18.19 0.66 -17.50
CA ALA A 127 19.61 0.93 -17.74
C ALA A 127 20.02 2.36 -17.31
N ARG A 128 19.12 3.34 -17.50
CA ARG A 128 19.37 4.75 -17.16
C ARG A 128 19.36 4.99 -15.66
N GLY A 129 18.41 4.38 -14.92
CA GLY A 129 18.15 4.67 -13.51
C GLY A 129 17.63 6.09 -13.27
N THR A 130 17.68 6.52 -12.02
CA THR A 130 17.24 7.84 -11.55
C THR A 130 18.27 8.46 -10.59
N ALA A 131 18.08 9.73 -10.23
CA ALA A 131 18.91 10.37 -9.19
C ALA A 131 18.73 9.74 -7.78
N ALA A 132 17.64 8.99 -7.55
CA ALA A 132 17.43 8.21 -6.33
C ALA A 132 18.09 6.81 -6.39
N GLY A 133 18.74 6.47 -7.51
CA GLY A 133 19.35 5.18 -7.76
C GLY A 133 18.63 4.37 -8.85
N PRO A 134 18.89 3.06 -8.93
CA PRO A 134 18.28 2.21 -9.93
C PRO A 134 16.76 2.06 -9.67
N TYR A 135 16.02 1.83 -10.76
CA TYR A 135 14.63 1.42 -10.63
C TYR A 135 14.52 0.10 -9.85
N ARG A 136 13.53 0.01 -8.96
CA ARG A 136 13.32 -1.12 -8.06
C ARG A 136 12.14 -1.99 -8.48
N GLY A 137 11.41 -1.56 -9.51
CA GLY A 137 10.25 -2.27 -10.02
C GLY A 137 9.73 -1.72 -11.32
N ILE A 138 8.72 -2.39 -11.85
CA ILE A 138 7.95 -2.03 -13.04
C ILE A 138 6.47 -1.95 -12.72
N GLY A 139 5.73 -1.10 -13.43
CA GLY A 139 4.30 -0.85 -13.18
C GLY A 139 4.10 0.52 -12.52
N GLU A 140 2.93 0.91 -12.15
CA GLU A 140 1.70 0.17 -12.29
C GLU A 140 1.32 -0.06 -13.77
N PHE A 141 0.78 -1.24 -14.06
CA PHE A 141 0.13 -1.52 -15.31
C PHE A 141 -1.25 -2.16 -15.08
N HIS A 142 -2.13 -2.03 -16.08
CA HIS A 142 -3.50 -2.54 -16.05
C HIS A 142 -3.66 -3.70 -17.03
N LEU A 143 -4.43 -4.71 -16.63
CA LEU A 143 -4.97 -5.72 -17.53
C LEU A 143 -6.47 -5.81 -17.23
N TYR A 144 -7.28 -5.22 -18.10
CA TYR A 144 -8.74 -5.26 -18.00
C TYR A 144 -9.34 -6.57 -18.56
N ASP A 145 -8.57 -7.28 -19.38
CA ASP A 145 -8.81 -8.67 -19.78
C ASP A 145 -7.63 -9.51 -19.29
N SER A 146 -7.90 -10.47 -18.41
CA SER A 146 -6.89 -11.34 -17.83
C SER A 146 -6.05 -12.08 -18.88
N ALA A 147 -6.65 -12.41 -20.04
CA ALA A 147 -5.95 -13.10 -21.14
C ALA A 147 -4.75 -12.31 -21.68
N HIS A 148 -4.76 -10.98 -21.55
CA HIS A 148 -3.65 -10.12 -21.94
C HIS A 148 -2.38 -10.33 -21.11
N ALA A 149 -2.46 -10.96 -19.93
CA ALA A 149 -1.30 -11.43 -19.18
C ALA A 149 -0.42 -12.40 -19.96
N ASN A 150 -0.99 -13.06 -20.98
CA ASN A 150 -0.26 -13.94 -21.90
C ASN A 150 0.28 -13.22 -23.14
N GLY A 151 0.12 -11.90 -23.23
CA GLY A 151 0.71 -11.10 -24.31
C GLY A 151 2.25 -11.26 -24.35
N PRO A 152 2.85 -11.16 -25.56
CA PRO A 152 4.29 -11.43 -25.70
C PRO A 152 5.15 -10.52 -24.85
N VAL A 153 4.81 -9.23 -24.72
CA VAL A 153 5.54 -8.26 -23.91
C VAL A 153 5.28 -8.48 -22.42
N ALA A 154 4.03 -8.79 -22.03
CA ALA A 154 3.72 -9.12 -20.63
C ALA A 154 4.56 -10.30 -20.15
N ARG A 155 4.67 -11.38 -20.94
CA ARG A 155 5.52 -12.54 -20.62
C ARG A 155 7.01 -12.16 -20.47
N LYS A 156 7.54 -11.39 -21.43
CA LYS A 156 8.95 -10.92 -21.36
C LYS A 156 9.20 -10.10 -20.08
N LEU A 157 8.27 -9.22 -19.72
CA LEU A 157 8.40 -8.39 -18.52
C LEU A 157 8.36 -9.21 -17.23
N MET A 158 7.55 -10.27 -17.16
CA MET A 158 7.52 -11.15 -15.98
C MET A 158 8.82 -11.94 -15.82
N VAL A 159 9.39 -12.43 -16.92
CA VAL A 159 10.72 -13.06 -16.91
C VAL A 159 11.79 -12.06 -16.45
N LEU A 160 11.83 -10.88 -17.08
CA LEU A 160 12.77 -9.81 -16.75
C LEU A 160 12.69 -9.39 -15.28
N ALA A 161 11.46 -9.25 -14.76
CA ALA A 161 11.24 -8.85 -13.38
C ALA A 161 11.79 -9.88 -12.38
N GLU A 162 11.57 -11.16 -12.64
CA GLU A 162 12.11 -12.22 -11.78
C GLU A 162 13.64 -12.31 -11.87
N GLU A 163 14.21 -12.25 -13.08
CA GLU A 163 15.65 -12.34 -13.31
C GLU A 163 16.44 -11.18 -12.68
N LYS A 164 15.87 -9.97 -12.72
CA LYS A 164 16.48 -8.77 -12.16
C LYS A 164 16.05 -8.46 -10.72
N ASP A 165 15.27 -9.36 -10.10
CA ASP A 165 14.67 -9.15 -8.76
C ASP A 165 13.93 -7.81 -8.64
N LEU A 166 13.16 -7.43 -9.67
CA LEU A 166 12.31 -6.24 -9.67
C LEU A 166 10.94 -6.57 -9.06
N ALA A 167 10.38 -5.64 -8.31
CA ALA A 167 8.97 -5.74 -7.93
C ALA A 167 8.06 -5.39 -9.12
N VAL A 168 6.86 -5.96 -9.14
CA VAL A 168 5.85 -5.68 -10.17
C VAL A 168 4.61 -5.13 -9.49
N LEU A 169 4.20 -3.91 -9.83
CA LEU A 169 2.93 -3.33 -9.36
C LEU A 169 1.89 -3.52 -10.47
N ALA A 170 0.86 -4.33 -10.20
CA ALA A 170 -0.11 -4.77 -11.19
C ALA A 170 -1.56 -4.48 -10.75
N HIS A 171 -2.27 -3.69 -11.55
CA HIS A 171 -3.70 -3.39 -11.41
C HIS A 171 -4.51 -4.39 -12.24
N VAL A 172 -4.78 -5.54 -11.65
CA VAL A 172 -5.34 -6.70 -12.35
C VAL A 172 -6.31 -7.47 -11.45
N ASP A 173 -7.13 -8.35 -12.04
CA ASP A 173 -7.92 -9.32 -11.29
C ASP A 173 -7.07 -10.53 -10.83
N ASP A 174 -7.67 -11.44 -10.08
CA ASP A 174 -7.02 -12.62 -9.54
C ASP A 174 -6.63 -13.65 -10.62
N ALA A 175 -7.40 -13.75 -11.71
CA ALA A 175 -7.09 -14.62 -12.84
C ALA A 175 -5.83 -14.14 -13.58
N ALA A 176 -5.69 -12.83 -13.77
CA ALA A 176 -4.49 -12.25 -14.35
C ALA A 176 -3.26 -12.44 -13.44
N VAL A 177 -3.40 -12.36 -12.10
CA VAL A 177 -2.30 -12.70 -11.19
C VAL A 177 -1.83 -14.14 -11.41
N ASP A 178 -2.75 -15.12 -11.48
CA ASP A 178 -2.40 -16.52 -11.75
C ASP A 178 -1.63 -16.67 -13.08
N LEU A 179 -2.04 -15.96 -14.13
CA LEU A 179 -1.37 -16.00 -15.44
C LEU A 179 0.01 -15.31 -15.43
N LEU A 180 0.12 -14.13 -14.79
CA LEU A 180 1.40 -13.42 -14.64
C LEU A 180 2.41 -14.27 -13.88
N MET A 181 1.99 -14.90 -12.77
CA MET A 181 2.83 -15.80 -11.99
C MET A 181 3.27 -17.02 -12.82
N ALA A 182 2.35 -17.62 -13.57
CA ALA A 182 2.66 -18.76 -14.46
C ALA A 182 3.67 -18.42 -15.57
N ASN A 183 3.77 -17.15 -15.96
CA ASN A 183 4.69 -16.66 -16.99
C ASN A 183 6.11 -16.40 -16.47
N THR A 184 6.37 -16.59 -15.18
CA THR A 184 7.73 -16.49 -14.63
C THR A 184 8.49 -17.81 -14.68
N PRO A 185 9.83 -17.81 -14.72
CA PRO A 185 10.66 -19.02 -14.64
C PRO A 185 10.33 -19.90 -13.42
N SER A 186 10.11 -19.28 -12.26
CA SER A 186 9.82 -20.00 -11.01
C SER A 186 8.34 -20.31 -10.78
N LYS A 187 7.46 -20.02 -11.77
CA LYS A 187 6.00 -20.16 -11.62
C LYS A 187 5.43 -19.41 -10.42
N GLY A 188 5.93 -18.19 -10.22
CA GLY A 188 5.50 -17.26 -9.16
C GLY A 188 6.19 -17.48 -7.80
N ALA A 189 7.07 -18.46 -7.65
CA ALA A 189 7.72 -18.67 -6.35
C ALA A 189 8.70 -17.55 -5.97
N LYS A 190 9.29 -16.86 -6.95
CA LYS A 190 10.29 -15.80 -6.73
C LYS A 190 9.80 -14.40 -7.08
N LEU A 191 8.78 -14.25 -7.93
CA LEU A 191 8.30 -12.93 -8.35
C LEU A 191 7.74 -12.14 -7.16
N ARG A 192 8.21 -10.91 -7.00
CA ARG A 192 7.68 -9.92 -6.04
C ARG A 192 6.54 -9.15 -6.71
N LEU A 193 5.33 -9.68 -6.68
CA LEU A 193 4.15 -9.02 -7.25
C LEU A 193 3.40 -8.26 -6.15
N ILE A 194 3.17 -6.98 -6.39
CA ILE A 194 2.31 -6.10 -5.60
C ILE A 194 0.97 -5.99 -6.33
N TRP A 195 -0.05 -6.57 -5.75
CA TRP A 195 -1.40 -6.60 -6.30
C TRP A 195 -2.12 -5.31 -5.91
N ALA A 196 -2.17 -4.35 -6.84
CA ALA A 196 -2.81 -3.06 -6.62
C ALA A 196 -4.27 -3.24 -6.21
N HIS A 197 -4.70 -2.48 -5.20
CA HIS A 197 -6.04 -2.55 -4.59
C HIS A 197 -6.43 -3.96 -4.09
N THR A 198 -5.47 -4.88 -4.00
CA THR A 198 -5.71 -6.31 -3.74
C THR A 198 -6.79 -6.87 -4.67
N GLY A 199 -6.72 -6.45 -5.94
CA GLY A 199 -7.53 -6.89 -7.09
C GLY A 199 -8.64 -5.96 -7.53
N ILE A 200 -8.67 -5.69 -8.86
CA ILE A 200 -9.82 -5.03 -9.48
C ILE A 200 -11.09 -5.87 -9.30
N GLY A 201 -12.24 -5.17 -9.19
CA GLY A 201 -13.52 -5.84 -8.94
C GLY A 201 -13.73 -6.29 -7.50
N GLY A 202 -12.71 -6.16 -6.63
CA GLY A 202 -12.83 -6.48 -5.21
C GLY A 202 -13.10 -7.96 -4.94
N PRO A 203 -12.17 -8.89 -5.26
CA PRO A 203 -12.38 -10.32 -5.02
C PRO A 203 -12.70 -10.58 -3.55
N PRO A 204 -13.52 -11.61 -3.22
CA PRO A 204 -13.82 -11.97 -1.84
C PRO A 204 -12.57 -12.24 -1.02
N VAL A 205 -12.59 -11.92 0.29
CA VAL A 205 -11.45 -12.12 1.20
C VAL A 205 -10.94 -13.56 1.18
N ALA A 206 -11.84 -14.55 1.07
CA ALA A 206 -11.48 -15.97 0.94
C ALA A 206 -10.61 -16.25 -0.31
N ARG A 207 -10.87 -15.53 -1.42
CA ARG A 207 -10.05 -15.66 -2.64
C ARG A 207 -8.68 -14.99 -2.45
N VAL A 208 -8.63 -13.85 -1.78
CA VAL A 208 -7.36 -13.21 -1.43
C VAL A 208 -6.51 -14.12 -0.54
N ASP A 209 -7.12 -14.78 0.45
CA ASP A 209 -6.45 -15.77 1.30
C ASP A 209 -5.82 -16.91 0.48
N GLN A 210 -6.57 -17.49 -0.46
CA GLN A 210 -6.07 -18.53 -1.37
C GLN A 210 -4.86 -18.05 -2.19
N MET A 211 -4.92 -16.82 -2.71
CA MET A 211 -3.82 -16.24 -3.50
C MET A 211 -2.58 -15.99 -2.64
N MET A 212 -2.75 -15.46 -1.43
CA MET A 212 -1.65 -15.25 -0.48
C MET A 212 -1.00 -16.58 -0.04
N ALA A 213 -1.80 -17.63 0.16
CA ALA A 213 -1.29 -18.96 0.48
C ALA A 213 -0.52 -19.60 -0.68
N ARG A 214 -1.00 -19.39 -1.91
CA ARG A 214 -0.41 -19.97 -3.12
C ARG A 214 0.92 -19.32 -3.52
N TYR A 215 1.00 -17.98 -3.42
CA TYR A 215 2.16 -17.21 -3.89
C TYR A 215 2.91 -16.58 -2.72
N PRO A 216 4.07 -17.13 -2.31
CA PRO A 216 4.73 -16.75 -1.07
C PRO A 216 5.26 -15.31 -1.07
N ARG A 217 5.44 -14.68 -2.23
CA ARG A 217 5.94 -13.31 -2.38
C ARG A 217 4.91 -12.32 -2.93
N LEU A 218 3.64 -12.72 -3.05
CA LEU A 218 2.54 -11.82 -3.42
C LEU A 218 2.28 -10.84 -2.28
N MET A 219 2.24 -9.55 -2.56
CA MET A 219 1.86 -8.49 -1.63
C MET A 219 0.51 -7.92 -2.04
N GLY A 220 -0.38 -7.64 -1.08
CA GLY A 220 -1.63 -6.92 -1.31
C GLY A 220 -1.43 -5.43 -1.02
N GLU A 221 -1.66 -4.57 -1.99
CA GLU A 221 -1.69 -3.13 -1.77
C GLU A 221 -3.16 -2.69 -1.57
N LEU A 222 -3.41 -1.81 -0.59
CA LEU A 222 -4.73 -1.60 -0.01
C LEU A 222 -5.40 -0.27 -0.39
N SER A 223 -4.80 0.52 -1.30
CA SER A 223 -5.44 1.77 -1.73
C SER A 223 -6.81 1.49 -2.37
N TYR A 224 -7.80 2.26 -1.96
CA TYR A 224 -9.18 2.18 -2.48
C TYR A 224 -9.77 0.75 -2.55
N ARG A 225 -9.31 -0.15 -1.67
CA ARG A 225 -9.81 -1.52 -1.63
C ARG A 225 -11.27 -1.55 -1.15
N PRO A 226 -12.25 -1.98 -1.99
CA PRO A 226 -13.64 -2.09 -1.58
C PRO A 226 -13.81 -3.10 -0.43
N GLY A 227 -14.62 -2.73 0.57
CA GLY A 227 -14.93 -3.59 1.70
C GLY A 227 -13.79 -3.78 2.71
N LEU A 228 -12.69 -3.03 2.60
CA LEU A 228 -11.60 -3.06 3.58
C LEU A 228 -12.05 -2.51 4.93
N THR A 229 -12.78 -1.40 4.90
CA THR A 229 -13.27 -0.71 6.10
C THR A 229 -14.77 -0.76 6.20
N CYS A 230 -15.26 -0.91 7.43
CA CYS A 230 -16.65 -0.86 7.85
C CYS A 230 -16.95 0.45 8.59
N ASP A 231 -18.03 0.49 9.36
CA ASP A 231 -18.48 1.68 10.08
C ASP A 231 -17.38 2.28 10.98
N GLY A 232 -17.33 3.61 10.99
CA GLY A 232 -16.33 4.35 11.75
C GLY A 232 -14.91 4.26 11.19
N GLY A 233 -14.72 3.80 9.93
CA GLY A 233 -13.41 3.70 9.28
C GLY A 233 -12.52 2.57 9.82
N LYS A 234 -13.11 1.62 10.54
CA LYS A 234 -12.41 0.48 11.13
C LYS A 234 -12.33 -0.68 10.13
N LEU A 235 -11.32 -1.55 10.28
CA LEU A 235 -11.22 -2.76 9.46
C LEU A 235 -12.48 -3.62 9.61
N CYS A 236 -13.03 -4.09 8.48
CA CYS A 236 -14.04 -5.14 8.52
C CYS A 236 -13.47 -6.42 9.12
N PRO A 237 -14.26 -7.21 9.87
CA PRO A 237 -13.76 -8.35 10.64
C PRO A 237 -12.99 -9.38 9.80
N GLU A 238 -13.46 -9.67 8.60
CA GLU A 238 -12.78 -10.60 7.69
C GLU A 238 -11.41 -10.09 7.21
N TRP A 239 -11.30 -8.78 6.92
CA TRP A 239 -10.03 -8.17 6.56
C TRP A 239 -9.06 -8.14 7.74
N ARG A 240 -9.57 -7.83 8.93
CA ARG A 240 -8.75 -7.87 10.14
C ARG A 240 -8.19 -9.28 10.37
N THR A 241 -9.00 -10.31 10.19
CA THR A 241 -8.57 -11.71 10.31
C THR A 241 -7.49 -12.06 9.28
N LEU A 242 -7.68 -11.67 8.01
CA LEU A 242 -6.72 -11.93 6.95
C LEU A 242 -5.39 -11.19 7.17
N ILE A 243 -5.44 -9.93 7.58
CA ILE A 243 -4.26 -9.12 7.87
C ILE A 243 -3.47 -9.71 9.05
N LEU A 244 -4.14 -10.16 10.11
CA LEU A 244 -3.48 -10.82 11.23
C LEU A 244 -2.88 -12.18 10.85
N LYS A 245 -3.46 -12.89 9.88
CA LYS A 245 -2.91 -14.13 9.33
C LYS A 245 -1.64 -13.88 8.50
N TYR A 246 -1.57 -12.76 7.77
CA TYR A 246 -0.46 -12.42 6.88
C TYR A 246 0.12 -11.01 7.15
N PRO A 247 0.62 -10.72 8.36
CA PRO A 247 1.02 -9.35 8.75
C PRO A 247 2.18 -8.79 7.92
N GLY A 248 2.96 -9.64 7.27
CA GLY A 248 4.07 -9.28 6.39
C GLY A 248 3.71 -9.11 4.90
N ARG A 249 2.40 -9.08 4.55
CA ARG A 249 1.98 -9.23 3.15
C ARG A 249 1.10 -8.08 2.63
N PHE A 250 0.87 -7.04 3.42
CA PHE A 250 0.05 -5.91 3.02
C PHE A 250 0.82 -4.60 3.05
N LEU A 251 0.44 -3.68 2.15
CA LEU A 251 1.02 -2.36 1.95
C LEU A 251 -0.10 -1.33 1.88
N VAL A 252 0.18 -0.10 2.31
CA VAL A 252 -0.71 1.05 2.11
C VAL A 252 -0.21 1.90 0.94
N GLY A 253 -1.12 2.60 0.25
CA GLY A 253 -0.79 3.46 -0.88
C GLY A 253 -1.84 4.53 -1.13
N SER A 254 -1.50 5.57 -1.87
CA SER A 254 -2.39 6.70 -2.18
C SER A 254 -3.08 6.61 -3.53
N ASP A 255 -2.46 5.94 -4.49
CA ASP A 255 -2.92 5.85 -5.88
C ASP A 255 -3.35 7.20 -6.46
N THR A 256 -2.47 8.18 -6.43
CA THR A 256 -2.70 9.61 -6.76
C THR A 256 -2.69 9.89 -8.27
N TRP A 257 -3.38 9.07 -9.08
CA TRP A 257 -3.35 9.17 -10.54
C TRP A 257 -4.14 10.35 -11.11
N ILE A 258 -5.04 10.99 -10.32
CA ILE A 258 -5.84 12.17 -10.69
C ILE A 258 -5.81 13.22 -9.58
N ASN A 259 -6.20 14.46 -9.94
CA ASN A 259 -6.19 15.61 -9.03
C ASN A 259 -7.02 15.39 -7.77
N GLN A 260 -8.22 14.81 -7.86
CA GLN A 260 -9.08 14.54 -6.71
C GLN A 260 -8.40 13.70 -5.65
N ARG A 261 -7.55 12.73 -6.04
CA ARG A 261 -6.81 11.89 -5.10
C ARG A 261 -5.66 12.64 -4.42
N TRP A 262 -5.07 13.62 -5.11
CA TRP A 262 -4.15 14.53 -4.46
C TRP A 262 -4.86 15.45 -3.47
N GLN A 263 -6.06 15.94 -3.79
CA GLN A 263 -6.86 16.76 -2.89
C GLN A 263 -7.24 16.00 -1.60
N SER A 264 -7.56 14.71 -1.70
CA SER A 264 -7.92 13.84 -0.57
C SER A 264 -6.72 13.08 0.03
N TYR A 265 -5.49 13.40 -0.34
CA TYR A 265 -4.29 12.66 0.08
C TYR A 265 -4.17 12.54 1.61
N GLU A 266 -4.29 13.66 2.31
CA GLU A 266 -4.16 13.71 3.78
C GLU A 266 -5.30 12.93 4.47
N ASP A 267 -6.52 13.02 3.95
CA ASP A 267 -7.67 12.26 4.47
C ASP A 267 -7.49 10.75 4.24
N THR A 268 -6.95 10.35 3.09
CA THR A 268 -6.61 8.95 2.80
C THR A 268 -5.58 8.42 3.80
N MET A 269 -4.50 9.17 4.03
CA MET A 269 -3.47 8.78 4.99
C MET A 269 -3.98 8.77 6.44
N LYS A 270 -4.86 9.70 6.81
CA LYS A 270 -5.55 9.69 8.09
C LYS A 270 -6.43 8.46 8.25
N GLY A 271 -7.19 8.08 7.21
CA GLY A 271 -7.99 6.85 7.21
C GLY A 271 -7.13 5.60 7.49
N TYR A 272 -5.94 5.50 6.90
CA TYR A 272 -4.99 4.44 7.22
C TYR A 272 -4.59 4.44 8.70
N ARG A 273 -4.27 5.60 9.26
CA ARG A 273 -3.88 5.70 10.66
C ARG A 273 -4.99 5.22 11.60
N THR A 274 -6.24 5.53 11.28
CA THR A 274 -7.40 5.13 12.08
C THR A 274 -7.52 3.60 12.16
N TRP A 275 -7.57 2.88 11.04
CA TRP A 275 -7.71 1.44 11.10
C TRP A 275 -6.41 0.69 11.47
N LEU A 276 -5.24 1.26 11.20
CA LEU A 276 -3.97 0.72 11.69
C LEU A 276 -3.93 0.74 13.23
N GLY A 277 -4.51 1.77 13.85
CA GLY A 277 -4.62 1.86 15.31
C GLY A 277 -5.44 0.73 15.95
N ASP A 278 -6.31 0.06 15.20
CA ASP A 278 -7.10 -1.09 15.68
C ASP A 278 -6.31 -2.42 15.67
N LEU A 279 -5.11 -2.43 15.08
CA LEU A 279 -4.25 -3.61 15.00
C LEU A 279 -3.23 -3.65 16.16
N PRO A 280 -2.69 -4.83 16.49
CA PRO A 280 -1.50 -4.91 17.34
C PRO A 280 -0.38 -4.00 16.78
N ALA A 281 0.33 -3.31 17.67
CA ALA A 281 1.28 -2.25 17.28
C ALA A 281 2.39 -2.73 16.32
N ASP A 282 2.85 -3.98 16.47
CA ASP A 282 3.83 -4.58 15.56
C ASP A 282 3.25 -4.87 14.18
N VAL A 283 1.99 -5.31 14.10
CA VAL A 283 1.28 -5.54 12.83
C VAL A 283 1.00 -4.21 12.12
N ALA A 284 0.51 -3.21 12.85
CA ALA A 284 0.30 -1.87 12.32
C ALA A 284 1.58 -1.29 11.71
N ARG A 285 2.71 -1.37 12.44
CA ARG A 285 4.00 -0.90 11.95
C ARG A 285 4.48 -1.66 10.72
N ARG A 286 4.29 -2.99 10.67
CA ARG A 286 4.64 -3.79 9.48
C ARG A 286 3.91 -3.29 8.24
N ILE A 287 2.61 -3.08 8.32
CA ILE A 287 1.79 -2.66 7.16
C ILE A 287 2.08 -1.21 6.79
N ALA A 288 2.20 -0.35 7.80
CA ALA A 288 2.47 1.07 7.60
C ALA A 288 3.85 1.36 7.00
N TRP A 289 4.86 0.54 7.33
CA TRP A 289 6.24 0.83 6.99
C TRP A 289 7.10 -0.40 6.70
N ASP A 290 7.26 -1.35 7.64
CA ASP A 290 8.32 -2.34 7.61
C ASP A 290 8.25 -3.27 6.38
N ASN A 291 7.04 -3.61 5.91
CA ASN A 291 6.86 -4.49 4.76
C ASN A 291 7.43 -3.86 3.47
N ALA A 292 7.06 -2.61 3.18
CA ALA A 292 7.61 -1.89 2.04
C ALA A 292 9.09 -1.58 2.21
N ALA A 293 9.51 -1.15 3.40
CA ALA A 293 10.91 -0.86 3.71
C ALA A 293 11.80 -2.10 3.49
N SER A 294 11.36 -3.27 3.96
CA SER A 294 12.07 -4.54 3.73
C SER A 294 12.10 -4.93 2.26
N LEU A 295 10.97 -4.77 1.55
CA LEU A 295 10.85 -5.11 0.13
C LEU A 295 11.84 -4.33 -0.74
N PHE A 296 12.13 -3.08 -0.38
CA PHE A 296 12.96 -2.16 -1.17
C PHE A 296 14.30 -1.82 -0.52
N GLY A 297 14.61 -2.33 0.66
CA GLY A 297 15.85 -2.03 1.37
C GLY A 297 15.92 -0.57 1.86
N VAL A 298 14.78 0.05 2.18
CA VAL A 298 14.71 1.40 2.74
C VAL A 298 14.96 1.35 4.24
N LYS A 299 15.85 2.22 4.73
CA LYS A 299 16.12 2.32 6.18
C LYS A 299 14.97 3.01 6.90
N GLN A 300 14.82 2.72 8.18
CA GLN A 300 13.88 3.47 9.03
C GLN A 300 14.28 4.96 9.08
N PRO A 301 13.29 5.89 9.07
CA PRO A 301 13.56 7.33 9.14
C PRO A 301 14.08 7.77 10.49
#